data_dc7a3513d8c9efefe8896cc059e2eca9
#
_entry.id   dc7a3513d8c9efefe8896cc059e2eca9
#
_cell.length_a   1.000
_cell.length_b   1.000
_cell.length_c   1.000
_cell.angle_alpha   90.00
_cell.angle_beta   90.00
_cell.angle_gamma   90.00
#
_symmetry.space_group_name_H-M   'P 1'
#
loop_
_entity.id
_entity.type
_entity.pdbx_description
1 polymer ?
#
loop_
_entity_poly.entity_id
_entity_poly.type
_entity_poly.pdbx_seq_one_letter_code
_entity_poly.pdbx_strand_id
1 'polypeptide(L)'
;MALITATNSVLQDEERTGNMWKTVSARIRGADTELKEMGEDTDGLAESTSKLRDLIKGMTGFDIMKDEDTFKDIYDIVVGIGEKWNDLSDINRAALLEKLAGKNQSNALAAALSNIDVLKKSYQEAMDAEGSARREQEKYQESIQYSIDKTKASLEELANDTISSDFVKNLVEGGNTIVNVLDNIITKLGTLPTALGALGAALSVKNVGGRKMFRLLNMPTA
;
A
#
# COMPACT_ATOMS: atom_id res chain seq x y z
N MET A 1 3.10 2.28 7.28
CA MET A 1 2.19 1.13 7.52
C MET A 1 2.89 0.01 8.30
N ALA A 2 4.05 -0.50 7.89
CA ALA A 2 4.73 -1.63 8.53
C ALA A 2 4.93 -1.48 10.07
N LEU A 3 5.32 -0.30 10.56
CA LEU A 3 5.50 -0.06 11.99
C LEU A 3 4.19 -0.21 12.80
N ILE A 4 3.08 0.29 12.27
CA ILE A 4 1.76 0.16 12.92
C ILE A 4 1.35 -1.32 12.96
N THR A 5 1.48 -2.03 11.85
CA THR A 5 1.18 -3.47 11.78
C THR A 5 2.06 -4.27 12.76
N ALA A 6 3.36 -3.98 12.78
CA ALA A 6 4.29 -4.63 13.70
C ALA A 6 3.95 -4.39 15.17
N THR A 7 3.61 -3.14 15.52
CA THR A 7 3.23 -2.81 16.90
C THR A 7 1.88 -3.40 17.27
N ASN A 8 0.93 -3.44 16.34
CA ASN A 8 -0.37 -4.04 16.58
C ASN A 8 -0.27 -5.56 16.84
N SER A 9 0.76 -6.23 16.33
CA SER A 9 1.01 -7.64 16.69
C SER A 9 1.29 -7.84 18.19
N VAL A 10 1.78 -6.79 18.86
CA VAL A 10 2.05 -6.79 20.31
C VAL A 10 0.84 -6.27 21.11
N LEU A 11 0.25 -5.15 20.68
CA LEU A 11 -0.81 -4.46 21.42
C LEU A 11 -2.21 -5.03 21.18
N GLN A 12 -2.44 -5.62 19.99
CA GLN A 12 -3.73 -6.15 19.52
C GLN A 12 -4.88 -5.11 19.60
N ASP A 13 -4.55 -3.83 19.38
CA ASP A 13 -5.45 -2.69 19.43
C ASP A 13 -4.94 -1.63 18.44
N GLU A 14 -5.59 -1.54 17.27
CA GLU A 14 -5.15 -0.68 16.16
C GLU A 14 -5.29 0.80 16.50
N GLU A 15 -6.37 1.19 17.17
CA GLU A 15 -6.62 2.57 17.56
C GLU A 15 -5.56 3.02 18.57
N ARG A 16 -5.34 2.24 19.59
CA ARG A 16 -4.30 2.51 20.61
C ARG A 16 -2.91 2.55 19.99
N THR A 17 -2.60 1.63 19.07
CA THR A 17 -1.34 1.62 18.34
C THR A 17 -1.15 2.91 17.54
N GLY A 18 -2.16 3.34 16.80
CA GLY A 18 -2.12 4.56 16.00
C GLY A 18 -1.93 5.81 16.87
N ASN A 19 -2.69 5.92 17.96
CA ASN A 19 -2.60 7.05 18.88
C ASN A 19 -1.24 7.10 19.59
N MET A 20 -0.72 5.97 20.03
CA MET A 20 0.61 5.88 20.63
C MET A 20 1.69 6.43 19.68
N TRP A 21 1.72 6.01 18.42
CA TRP A 21 2.73 6.47 17.48
C TRP A 21 2.60 7.95 17.11
N LYS A 22 1.38 8.47 17.01
CA LYS A 22 1.17 9.91 16.84
C LYS A 22 1.75 10.68 18.02
N THR A 23 1.42 10.26 19.24
CA THR A 23 1.90 10.89 20.48
C THR A 23 3.43 10.82 20.57
N VAL A 24 4.02 9.64 20.37
CA VAL A 24 5.49 9.46 20.42
C VAL A 24 6.18 10.36 19.38
N SER A 25 5.69 10.39 18.15
CA SER A 25 6.25 11.24 17.10
C SER A 25 6.15 12.73 17.43
N ALA A 26 5.02 13.18 17.97
CA ALA A 26 4.82 14.57 18.37
C ALA A 26 5.75 14.94 19.54
N ARG A 27 5.91 14.07 20.53
CA ARG A 27 6.78 14.31 21.71
C ARG A 27 8.26 14.34 21.32
N ILE A 28 8.71 13.47 20.40
CA ILE A 28 10.11 13.51 19.91
C ILE A 28 10.39 14.84 19.21
N ARG A 29 9.43 15.37 18.46
CA ARG A 29 9.55 16.65 17.75
C ARG A 29 9.31 17.88 18.65
N GLY A 30 8.84 17.70 19.88
CA GLY A 30 8.47 18.78 20.77
C GLY A 30 7.22 19.55 20.33
N ALA A 31 6.28 18.87 19.65
CA ALA A 31 5.07 19.47 19.07
C ALA A 31 3.96 19.63 20.12
N ASP A 32 4.10 20.58 21.04
CA ASP A 32 3.17 20.83 22.16
C ASP A 32 1.74 21.11 21.66
N THR A 33 1.59 21.94 20.64
CA THR A 33 0.27 22.28 20.09
C THR A 33 -0.45 21.05 19.52
N GLU A 34 0.26 20.23 18.75
CA GLU A 34 -0.28 19.00 18.15
C GLU A 34 -0.74 18.00 19.25
N LEU A 35 0.03 17.87 20.33
CA LEU A 35 -0.34 17.03 21.47
C LEU A 35 -1.63 17.52 22.14
N LYS A 36 -1.78 18.81 22.36
CA LYS A 36 -3.00 19.41 22.93
C LYS A 36 -4.22 19.22 22.04
N GLU A 37 -4.07 19.37 20.73
CA GLU A 37 -5.14 19.12 19.75
C GLU A 37 -5.59 17.65 19.73
N MET A 38 -4.67 16.73 19.98
CA MET A 38 -4.97 15.28 20.12
C MET A 38 -5.57 14.93 21.49
N GLY A 39 -5.68 15.88 22.43
CA GLY A 39 -6.13 15.61 23.80
C GLY A 39 -5.09 14.88 24.65
N GLU A 40 -3.84 14.89 24.22
CA GLU A 40 -2.74 14.26 24.95
C GLU A 40 -2.11 15.22 25.97
N ASP A 41 -1.64 14.63 27.07
CA ASP A 41 -0.95 15.35 28.12
C ASP A 41 0.42 15.84 27.64
N THR A 42 0.75 17.08 27.92
CA THR A 42 2.06 17.68 27.63
C THR A 42 2.99 17.71 28.84
N ASP A 43 2.52 17.27 30.01
CA ASP A 43 3.36 17.10 31.17
C ASP A 43 4.56 16.21 30.87
N GLY A 44 5.71 16.53 31.40
CA GLY A 44 6.93 15.77 31.16
C GLY A 44 7.49 15.91 29.72
N LEU A 45 6.91 16.71 28.82
CA LEU A 45 7.55 17.02 27.53
C LEU A 45 8.95 17.57 27.75
N ALA A 46 9.91 17.15 26.93
CA ALA A 46 11.26 17.67 27.01
C ALA A 46 11.27 19.17 26.64
N GLU A 47 12.05 19.97 27.36
CA GLU A 47 12.15 21.43 27.12
C GLU A 47 12.65 21.76 25.71
N SER A 48 13.42 20.86 25.12
CA SER A 48 13.88 20.95 23.74
C SER A 48 14.26 19.58 23.19
N THR A 49 14.30 19.47 21.88
CA THR A 49 14.78 18.27 21.18
C THR A 49 16.21 17.90 21.58
N SER A 50 17.07 18.88 21.77
CA SER A 50 18.46 18.64 22.21
C SER A 50 18.52 18.02 23.60
N LYS A 51 17.70 18.49 24.55
CA LYS A 51 17.62 17.90 25.89
C LYS A 51 17.03 16.47 25.83
N LEU A 52 16.06 16.22 24.97
CA LEU A 52 15.54 14.87 24.76
C LEU A 52 16.61 13.94 24.20
N ARG A 53 17.35 14.40 23.19
CA ARG A 53 18.47 13.67 22.59
C ARG A 53 19.53 13.31 23.63
N ASP A 54 19.96 14.29 24.42
CA ASP A 54 21.00 14.11 25.46
C ASP A 54 20.53 13.11 26.52
N LEU A 55 19.26 13.17 26.93
CA LEU A 55 18.67 12.25 27.89
C LEU A 55 18.64 10.81 27.34
N ILE A 56 18.13 10.61 26.12
CA ILE A 56 18.06 9.28 25.50
C ILE A 56 19.48 8.72 25.30
N LYS A 57 20.39 9.54 24.76
CA LYS A 57 21.78 9.14 24.53
C LYS A 57 22.52 8.83 25.83
N GLY A 58 22.28 9.60 26.88
CA GLY A 58 22.88 9.37 28.20
C GLY A 58 22.38 8.05 28.83
N MET A 59 21.13 7.68 28.65
CA MET A 59 20.55 6.47 29.24
C MET A 59 20.82 5.20 28.41
N THR A 60 20.76 5.31 27.07
CA THR A 60 20.78 4.15 26.16
C THR A 60 22.05 4.05 25.33
N GLY A 61 22.84 5.11 25.25
CA GLY A 61 23.94 5.23 24.29
C GLY A 61 23.49 5.47 22.84
N PHE A 62 22.17 5.46 22.58
CA PHE A 62 21.61 5.62 21.24
C PHE A 62 21.31 7.09 20.93
N ASP A 63 21.71 7.54 19.75
CA ASP A 63 21.42 8.88 19.26
C ASP A 63 20.20 8.87 18.34
N ILE A 64 19.19 9.68 18.65
CA ILE A 64 17.95 9.80 17.87
C ILE A 64 18.11 10.58 16.58
N MET A 65 19.26 11.28 16.41
CA MET A 65 19.55 12.04 15.22
C MET A 65 20.39 11.22 14.24
N LYS A 66 20.13 11.42 12.96
CA LYS A 66 20.92 10.87 11.86
C LYS A 66 22.14 11.77 11.59
N ASP A 67 21.93 13.08 11.63
CA ASP A 67 22.90 14.15 11.49
C ASP A 67 22.52 15.32 12.41
N GLU A 68 23.09 16.51 12.23
CA GLU A 68 22.85 17.65 13.13
C GLU A 68 21.40 18.14 13.11
N ASP A 69 20.72 18.03 11.96
CA ASP A 69 19.38 18.62 11.73
C ASP A 69 18.28 17.59 11.42
N THR A 70 18.65 16.31 11.25
CA THR A 70 17.71 15.27 10.78
C THR A 70 17.52 14.17 11.81
N PHE A 71 16.28 13.89 12.18
CA PHE A 71 15.94 12.71 12.98
C PHE A 71 16.17 11.42 12.20
N LYS A 72 16.50 10.36 12.92
CA LYS A 72 16.35 9.00 12.41
C LYS A 72 14.88 8.68 12.19
N ASP A 73 14.61 7.65 11.39
CA ASP A 73 13.25 7.12 11.25
C ASP A 73 12.71 6.69 12.61
N ILE A 74 11.40 6.85 12.83
CA ILE A 74 10.76 6.49 14.09
C ILE A 74 10.96 5.02 14.45
N TYR A 75 11.00 4.13 13.45
CA TYR A 75 11.29 2.73 13.65
C TYR A 75 12.71 2.53 14.20
N ASP A 76 13.71 3.18 13.60
CA ASP A 76 15.10 3.10 14.04
C ASP A 76 15.28 3.64 15.46
N ILE A 77 14.57 4.73 15.81
CA ILE A 77 14.58 5.30 17.15
C ILE A 77 14.03 4.29 18.17
N VAL A 78 12.90 3.68 17.86
CA VAL A 78 12.26 2.71 18.76
C VAL A 78 13.08 1.44 18.91
N VAL A 79 13.64 0.93 17.81
CA VAL A 79 14.54 -0.23 17.85
C VAL A 79 15.79 0.09 18.67
N GLY A 80 16.44 1.23 18.41
CA GLY A 80 17.65 1.62 19.14
C GLY A 80 17.45 1.78 20.66
N ILE A 81 16.29 2.27 21.07
CA ILE A 81 15.89 2.34 22.50
C ILE A 81 15.53 0.94 23.01
N GLY A 82 14.75 0.19 22.23
CA GLY A 82 14.27 -1.14 22.62
C GLY A 82 15.38 -2.17 22.82
N GLU A 83 16.45 -2.11 22.03
CA GLU A 83 17.64 -2.97 22.19
C GLU A 83 18.36 -2.75 23.52
N LYS A 84 18.19 -1.57 24.12
CA LYS A 84 18.75 -1.24 25.44
C LYS A 84 17.74 -1.29 26.57
N TRP A 85 16.47 -1.60 26.26
CA TRP A 85 15.37 -1.53 27.20
C TRP A 85 15.58 -2.37 28.46
N ASN A 86 16.08 -3.60 28.27
CA ASN A 86 16.26 -4.55 29.38
C ASN A 86 17.47 -4.18 30.27
N ASP A 87 18.42 -3.40 29.76
CA ASP A 87 19.59 -2.95 30.48
C ASP A 87 19.30 -1.73 31.37
N LEU A 88 18.15 -1.06 31.16
CA LEU A 88 17.75 0.12 31.89
C LEU A 88 17.19 -0.22 33.27
N SER A 89 17.49 0.64 34.25
CA SER A 89 16.81 0.61 35.53
C SER A 89 15.33 1.01 35.39
N ASP A 90 14.49 0.61 36.33
CA ASP A 90 13.06 0.97 36.33
C ASP A 90 12.84 2.49 36.35
N ILE A 91 13.70 3.24 37.05
CA ILE A 91 13.64 4.71 37.07
C ILE A 91 13.93 5.28 35.66
N ASN A 92 14.93 4.76 34.96
CA ASN A 92 15.27 5.20 33.61
C ASN A 92 14.18 4.82 32.60
N ARG A 93 13.60 3.63 32.73
CA ARG A 93 12.44 3.22 31.91
C ARG A 93 11.25 4.17 32.11
N ALA A 94 10.92 4.47 33.38
CA ALA A 94 9.82 5.39 33.68
C ALA A 94 10.08 6.78 33.13
N ALA A 95 11.29 7.31 33.27
CA ALA A 95 11.66 8.62 32.72
C ALA A 95 11.58 8.66 31.20
N LEU A 96 12.05 7.61 30.51
CA LEU A 96 11.94 7.53 29.04
C LEU A 96 10.47 7.45 28.58
N LEU A 97 9.65 6.65 29.23
CA LEU A 97 8.23 6.53 28.91
C LEU A 97 7.49 7.85 29.09
N GLU A 98 7.74 8.56 30.18
CA GLU A 98 7.15 9.87 30.44
C GLU A 98 7.54 10.87 29.32
N LYS A 99 8.81 10.92 28.93
CA LYS A 99 9.29 11.84 27.89
C LYS A 99 8.76 11.48 26.51
N LEU A 100 8.73 10.19 26.16
CA LEU A 100 8.40 9.72 24.81
C LEU A 100 6.90 9.50 24.58
N ALA A 101 6.15 9.09 25.59
CA ALA A 101 4.76 8.67 25.46
C ALA A 101 3.78 9.42 26.35
N GLY A 102 4.25 10.18 27.35
CA GLY A 102 3.40 10.82 28.35
C GLY A 102 2.64 9.79 29.19
N LYS A 103 1.70 10.24 30.00
CA LYS A 103 0.96 9.36 30.93
C LYS A 103 0.04 8.38 30.21
N ASN A 104 -0.62 8.85 29.14
CA ASN A 104 -1.67 8.08 28.47
C ASN A 104 -1.11 6.90 27.66
N GLN A 105 0.04 7.10 27.00
CA GLN A 105 0.58 6.12 26.06
C GLN A 105 1.78 5.32 26.63
N SER A 106 2.21 5.60 27.86
CA SER A 106 3.35 4.94 28.52
C SER A 106 3.25 3.42 28.54
N ASN A 107 2.08 2.88 28.89
CA ASN A 107 1.89 1.42 28.94
C ASN A 107 1.97 0.76 27.57
N ALA A 108 1.46 1.45 26.53
CA ALA A 108 1.52 0.94 25.16
C ALA A 108 2.96 0.94 24.64
N LEU A 109 3.70 2.04 24.86
CA LEU A 109 5.10 2.11 24.48
C LEU A 109 5.96 1.12 25.29
N ALA A 110 5.72 0.96 26.59
CA ALA A 110 6.41 -0.04 27.40
C ALA A 110 6.22 -1.47 26.87
N ALA A 111 5.00 -1.83 26.47
CA ALA A 111 4.72 -3.14 25.88
C ALA A 111 5.46 -3.32 24.55
N ALA A 112 5.50 -2.30 23.69
CA ALA A 112 6.23 -2.34 22.42
C ALA A 112 7.74 -2.50 22.64
N LEU A 113 8.34 -1.73 23.55
CA LEU A 113 9.77 -1.80 23.85
C LEU A 113 10.19 -3.10 24.56
N SER A 114 9.33 -3.65 25.40
CA SER A 114 9.57 -4.95 26.07
C SER A 114 9.49 -6.13 25.10
N ASN A 115 8.83 -5.97 23.96
CA ASN A 115 8.68 -7.01 22.94
C ASN A 115 9.37 -6.61 21.62
N ILE A 116 10.54 -5.97 21.73
CA ILE A 116 11.24 -5.40 20.57
C ILE A 116 11.57 -6.42 19.49
N ASP A 117 11.89 -7.67 19.86
CA ASP A 117 12.20 -8.72 18.90
C ASP A 117 10.97 -9.13 18.08
N VAL A 118 9.79 -9.18 18.73
CA VAL A 118 8.52 -9.43 18.03
C VAL A 118 8.22 -8.29 17.08
N LEU A 119 8.41 -7.05 17.53
CA LEU A 119 8.22 -5.86 16.71
C LEU A 119 9.15 -5.86 15.49
N LYS A 120 10.45 -6.15 15.67
CA LYS A 120 11.43 -6.24 14.57
C LYS A 120 11.03 -7.30 13.54
N LYS A 121 10.67 -8.49 14.02
CA LYS A 121 10.23 -9.60 13.15
C LYS A 121 8.98 -9.23 12.35
N SER A 122 7.94 -8.74 13.04
CA SER A 122 6.68 -8.36 12.37
C SER A 122 6.85 -7.17 11.42
N TYR A 123 7.77 -6.25 11.72
CA TYR A 123 8.12 -5.16 10.80
C TYR A 123 8.74 -5.69 9.52
N GLN A 124 9.70 -6.61 9.64
CA GLN A 124 10.34 -7.23 8.47
C GLN A 124 9.33 -8.01 7.63
N GLU A 125 8.48 -8.81 8.27
CA GLU A 125 7.40 -9.55 7.58
C GLU A 125 6.44 -8.61 6.84
N ALA A 126 6.06 -7.48 7.46
CA ALA A 126 5.21 -6.48 6.82
C ALA A 126 5.88 -5.79 5.63
N MET A 127 7.18 -5.50 5.71
CA MET A 127 7.96 -4.95 4.61
C MET A 127 8.09 -5.95 3.45
N ASP A 128 8.33 -7.20 3.76
CA ASP A 128 8.43 -8.28 2.76
C ASP A 128 7.08 -8.54 2.08
N ALA A 129 5.99 -8.47 2.83
CA ALA A 129 4.63 -8.58 2.30
C ALA A 129 4.27 -7.42 1.35
N GLU A 130 4.62 -6.18 1.71
CA GLU A 130 4.42 -5.00 0.86
C GLU A 130 5.22 -5.11 -0.45
N GLY A 131 6.48 -5.54 -0.35
CA GLY A 131 7.32 -5.82 -1.52
C GLY A 131 6.80 -6.96 -2.39
N SER A 132 6.17 -7.98 -1.81
CA SER A 132 5.55 -9.09 -2.52
C SER A 132 4.29 -8.66 -3.27
N ALA A 133 3.42 -7.88 -2.64
CA ALA A 133 2.22 -7.34 -3.28
C ALA A 133 2.57 -6.44 -4.47
N ARG A 134 3.62 -5.62 -4.36
CA ARG A 134 4.08 -4.78 -5.46
C ARG A 134 4.67 -5.60 -6.61
N ARG A 135 5.48 -6.62 -6.33
CA ARG A 135 5.99 -7.54 -7.36
C ARG A 135 4.88 -8.30 -8.06
N GLU A 136 3.85 -8.71 -7.33
CA GLU A 136 2.69 -9.40 -7.91
C GLU A 136 1.86 -8.47 -8.80
N GLN A 137 1.69 -7.23 -8.40
CA GLN A 137 1.03 -6.20 -9.21
C GLN A 137 1.84 -5.86 -10.47
N GLU A 138 3.15 -5.76 -10.40
CA GLU A 138 4.05 -5.57 -11.55
C GLU A 138 3.90 -6.72 -12.53
N LYS A 139 3.97 -7.99 -12.07
CA LYS A 139 3.75 -9.17 -12.91
C LYS A 139 2.37 -9.19 -13.55
N TYR A 140 1.36 -8.77 -12.82
CA TYR A 140 -0.01 -8.69 -13.35
C TYR A 140 -0.11 -7.64 -14.46
N GLN A 141 0.51 -6.47 -14.27
CA GLN A 141 0.56 -5.41 -15.29
C GLN A 141 1.35 -5.86 -16.53
N GLU A 142 2.49 -6.51 -16.36
CA GLU A 142 3.26 -7.10 -17.47
C GLU A 142 2.45 -8.15 -18.23
N SER A 143 1.69 -9.00 -17.52
CA SER A 143 0.82 -10.01 -18.12
C SER A 143 -0.34 -9.40 -18.92
N ILE A 144 -0.93 -8.29 -18.42
CA ILE A 144 -1.96 -7.54 -19.16
C ILE A 144 -1.34 -6.90 -20.41
N GLN A 145 -0.17 -6.25 -20.29
CA GLN A 145 0.50 -5.62 -21.42
C GLN A 145 0.85 -6.66 -22.49
N TYR A 146 1.40 -7.80 -22.11
CA TYR A 146 1.67 -8.91 -23.00
C TYR A 146 0.40 -9.39 -23.74
N SER A 147 -0.73 -9.50 -23.02
CA SER A 147 -2.00 -9.90 -23.60
C SER A 147 -2.54 -8.87 -24.59
N ILE A 148 -2.37 -7.59 -24.31
CA ILE A 148 -2.73 -6.48 -25.20
C ILE A 148 -1.86 -6.52 -26.47
N ASP A 149 -0.55 -6.66 -26.31
CA ASP A 149 0.40 -6.68 -27.44
C ASP A 149 0.16 -7.90 -28.33
N LYS A 150 -0.11 -9.08 -27.73
CA LYS A 150 -0.48 -10.27 -28.47
C LYS A 150 -1.80 -10.11 -29.23
N THR A 151 -2.80 -9.48 -28.62
CA THR A 151 -4.09 -9.21 -29.27
C THR A 151 -3.92 -8.24 -30.42
N LYS A 152 -3.09 -7.19 -30.23
CA LYS A 152 -2.77 -6.21 -31.28
C LYS A 152 -2.06 -6.87 -32.45
N ALA A 153 -1.03 -7.68 -32.21
CA ALA A 153 -0.31 -8.43 -33.23
C ALA A 153 -1.24 -9.35 -34.03
N SER A 154 -2.15 -10.07 -33.34
CA SER A 154 -3.13 -10.96 -33.98
C SER A 154 -4.15 -10.18 -34.83
N LEU A 155 -4.54 -8.96 -34.40
CA LEU A 155 -5.40 -8.08 -35.19
C LEU A 155 -4.68 -7.51 -36.40
N GLU A 156 -3.39 -7.15 -36.29
CA GLU A 156 -2.56 -6.69 -37.40
C GLU A 156 -2.36 -7.82 -38.43
N GLU A 157 -2.10 -9.06 -37.99
CA GLU A 157 -2.01 -10.24 -38.85
C GLU A 157 -3.32 -10.51 -39.55
N LEU A 158 -4.46 -10.45 -38.84
CA LEU A 158 -5.79 -10.61 -39.43
C LEU A 158 -6.09 -9.50 -40.43
N ALA A 159 -5.70 -8.26 -40.15
CA ALA A 159 -5.87 -7.12 -41.06
C ALA A 159 -5.05 -7.31 -42.34
N ASN A 160 -3.83 -7.80 -42.22
CA ASN A 160 -2.96 -8.06 -43.38
C ASN A 160 -3.42 -9.27 -44.23
N ASP A 161 -3.93 -10.31 -43.59
CA ASP A 161 -4.41 -11.54 -44.29
C ASP A 161 -5.81 -11.38 -44.88
N THR A 162 -6.64 -10.49 -44.34
CA THR A 162 -8.10 -10.47 -44.63
C THR A 162 -8.56 -9.22 -45.39
N ILE A 163 -7.70 -8.18 -45.57
CA ILE A 163 -8.02 -7.04 -46.43
C ILE A 163 -7.72 -7.38 -47.89
N SER A 164 -8.22 -8.52 -48.34
CA SER A 164 -8.50 -8.73 -49.75
C SER A 164 -9.81 -8.00 -50.10
N SER A 165 -9.93 -7.53 -51.32
CA SER A 165 -11.11 -6.82 -51.82
C SER A 165 -12.39 -7.58 -51.63
N ASP A 166 -12.33 -8.91 -51.47
CA ASP A 166 -13.47 -9.80 -51.25
C ASP A 166 -14.02 -9.78 -49.80
N PHE A 167 -13.16 -9.54 -48.79
CA PHE A 167 -13.59 -9.37 -47.41
C PHE A 167 -14.40 -8.07 -47.24
N VAL A 168 -13.96 -6.99 -47.84
CA VAL A 168 -14.66 -5.69 -47.78
C VAL A 168 -16.02 -5.79 -48.51
N LYS A 169 -16.09 -6.50 -49.66
CA LYS A 169 -17.35 -6.73 -50.36
C LYS A 169 -18.33 -7.55 -49.54
N ASN A 170 -17.87 -8.62 -48.91
CA ASN A 170 -18.72 -9.49 -48.08
C ASN A 170 -19.19 -8.78 -46.80
N LEU A 171 -18.44 -7.82 -46.27
CA LEU A 171 -18.84 -7.00 -45.12
C LEU A 171 -19.96 -6.01 -45.47
N VAL A 172 -20.01 -5.56 -46.70
CA VAL A 172 -21.02 -4.61 -47.19
C VAL A 172 -22.32 -5.33 -47.63
N GLU A 173 -22.21 -6.55 -48.12
CA GLU A 173 -23.37 -7.29 -48.70
C GLU A 173 -24.12 -8.20 -47.71
N GLY A 174 -23.60 -8.50 -46.52
CA GLY A 174 -24.25 -9.47 -45.64
C GLY A 174 -24.20 -9.19 -44.16
N GLY A 175 -25.32 -8.86 -43.56
CA GLY A 175 -25.49 -8.70 -42.11
C GLY A 175 -25.12 -9.91 -41.23
N ASN A 176 -24.82 -11.08 -41.82
CA ASN A 176 -24.35 -12.28 -41.12
C ASN A 176 -22.83 -12.36 -40.94
N THR A 177 -22.10 -11.45 -41.53
CA THR A 177 -20.65 -11.53 -41.62
C THR A 177 -19.95 -11.06 -40.33
N ILE A 178 -20.59 -10.17 -39.54
CA ILE A 178 -20.05 -9.70 -38.27
C ILE A 178 -19.94 -10.83 -37.25
N VAL A 179 -20.93 -11.72 -37.20
CA VAL A 179 -20.93 -12.88 -36.30
C VAL A 179 -19.83 -13.86 -36.67
N ASN A 180 -19.62 -14.12 -37.96
CA ASN A 180 -18.58 -15.03 -38.43
C ASN A 180 -17.17 -14.47 -38.28
N VAL A 181 -16.99 -13.13 -38.37
CA VAL A 181 -15.71 -12.46 -38.09
C VAL A 181 -15.40 -12.51 -36.60
N LEU A 182 -16.38 -12.26 -35.75
CA LEU A 182 -16.22 -12.39 -34.28
C LEU A 182 -15.92 -13.85 -33.88
N ASP A 183 -16.57 -14.83 -34.47
CA ASP A 183 -16.31 -16.25 -34.21
C ASP A 183 -14.89 -16.66 -34.65
N ASN A 184 -14.42 -16.19 -35.79
CA ASN A 184 -13.06 -16.43 -36.27
C ASN A 184 -12.00 -15.72 -35.40
N ILE A 185 -12.28 -14.51 -34.93
CA ILE A 185 -11.42 -13.78 -33.97
C ILE A 185 -11.34 -14.55 -32.64
N ILE A 186 -12.48 -14.97 -32.10
CA ILE A 186 -12.55 -15.75 -30.86
C ILE A 186 -11.82 -17.10 -31.01
N THR A 187 -12.00 -17.79 -32.13
CA THR A 187 -11.38 -19.08 -32.39
C THR A 187 -9.86 -18.99 -32.58
N LYS A 188 -9.36 -17.93 -33.23
CA LYS A 188 -7.91 -17.72 -33.44
C LYS A 188 -7.20 -17.11 -32.22
N LEU A 189 -7.88 -16.31 -31.41
CA LEU A 189 -7.32 -15.69 -30.18
C LEU A 189 -7.35 -16.65 -28.98
N GLY A 190 -8.06 -17.79 -29.07
CA GLY A 190 -8.30 -18.67 -27.93
C GLY A 190 -9.25 -18.03 -26.91
N THR A 191 -9.80 -18.85 -26.04
CA THR A 191 -10.73 -18.43 -24.98
C THR A 191 -10.00 -17.62 -23.88
N LEU A 192 -9.72 -16.34 -24.13
CA LEU A 192 -9.29 -15.39 -23.11
C LEU A 192 -10.51 -14.55 -22.67
N PRO A 193 -11.11 -14.82 -21.50
CA PRO A 193 -12.31 -14.12 -21.03
C PRO A 193 -12.12 -12.60 -20.84
N THR A 194 -10.86 -12.14 -20.76
CA THR A 194 -10.50 -10.73 -20.50
C THR A 194 -10.38 -9.88 -21.77
N ALA A 195 -10.12 -10.47 -22.93
CA ALA A 195 -9.99 -9.72 -24.17
C ALA A 195 -11.35 -9.17 -24.69
N LEU A 196 -12.45 -9.83 -24.37
CA LEU A 196 -13.81 -9.39 -24.75
C LEU A 196 -14.25 -8.11 -24.02
N GLY A 197 -13.78 -7.88 -22.79
CA GLY A 197 -14.05 -6.64 -22.04
C GLY A 197 -13.35 -5.43 -22.66
N ALA A 198 -12.12 -5.60 -23.11
CA ALA A 198 -11.32 -4.52 -23.73
C ALA A 198 -11.79 -4.19 -25.17
N LEU A 199 -12.20 -5.21 -25.95
CA LEU A 199 -12.79 -5.02 -27.29
C LEU A 199 -14.17 -4.37 -27.21
N GLY A 200 -15.00 -4.72 -26.24
CA GLY A 200 -16.29 -4.08 -25.99
C GLY A 200 -16.15 -2.60 -25.65
N ALA A 201 -15.15 -2.24 -24.87
CA ALA A 201 -14.84 -0.85 -24.53
C ALA A 201 -14.28 -0.05 -25.73
N ALA A 202 -13.44 -0.66 -26.58
CA ALA A 202 -12.86 -0.01 -27.74
C ALA A 202 -13.86 0.21 -28.88
N LEU A 203 -14.81 -0.68 -29.05
CA LEU A 203 -15.86 -0.56 -30.08
C LEU A 203 -16.99 0.40 -29.66
N SER A 204 -17.20 0.62 -28.36
CA SER A 204 -18.20 1.58 -27.84
C SER A 204 -17.76 3.04 -28.00
N VAL A 205 -16.50 3.32 -28.26
CA VAL A 205 -15.95 4.69 -28.37
C VAL A 205 -15.97 5.25 -29.81
N LYS A 206 -16.17 4.43 -30.85
CA LYS A 206 -16.30 4.92 -32.23
C LYS A 206 -17.71 4.69 -32.80
N ASN A 207 -18.60 5.58 -32.40
CA ASN A 207 -19.67 6.17 -33.22
C ASN A 207 -20.52 5.22 -34.07
N VAL A 208 -21.32 4.36 -33.43
CA VAL A 208 -22.55 3.83 -34.02
C VAL A 208 -23.67 4.00 -33.00
N GLY A 209 -24.72 4.77 -33.39
CA GLY A 209 -25.90 5.20 -32.66
C GLY A 209 -26.33 4.34 -31.45
N GLY A 210 -25.96 4.79 -30.27
CA GLY A 210 -26.06 4.06 -29.00
C GLY A 210 -27.46 3.95 -28.42
N ARG A 211 -28.44 3.39 -29.13
CA ARG A 211 -29.78 3.14 -28.53
C ARG A 211 -30.37 1.73 -28.76
N LYS A 212 -29.79 0.90 -29.58
CA LYS A 212 -30.34 -0.43 -29.83
C LYS A 212 -29.56 -1.63 -29.24
N MET A 213 -28.30 -1.44 -28.83
CA MET A 213 -27.50 -2.55 -28.31
C MET A 213 -27.67 -2.82 -26.80
N PHE A 214 -28.15 -1.81 -26.02
CA PHE A 214 -28.34 -1.99 -24.59
C PHE A 214 -29.58 -2.84 -24.20
N ARG A 215 -30.41 -3.20 -25.17
CA ARG A 215 -31.65 -3.95 -24.92
C ARG A 215 -31.48 -5.47 -25.02
N LEU A 216 -30.35 -5.94 -25.54
CA LEU A 216 -30.07 -7.40 -25.71
C LEU A 216 -29.31 -8.02 -24.51
N LEU A 217 -28.72 -7.20 -23.64
CA LEU A 217 -27.96 -7.67 -22.48
C LEU A 217 -28.79 -7.81 -21.18
N ASN A 218 -30.09 -7.44 -21.22
CA ASN A 218 -30.99 -7.48 -20.06
C ASN A 218 -32.19 -8.39 -20.25
N MET A 219 -32.02 -9.56 -20.86
CA MET A 219 -33.08 -10.59 -20.85
C MET A 219 -32.85 -11.53 -19.66
N PRO A 220 -33.81 -11.67 -18.73
CA PRO A 220 -33.75 -12.68 -17.69
C PRO A 220 -33.82 -14.07 -18.30
N THR A 221 -32.89 -14.92 -17.90
CA THR A 221 -32.94 -16.36 -18.17
C THR A 221 -34.11 -16.96 -17.39
N ALA A 222 -35.04 -17.56 -18.12
CA ALA A 222 -36.08 -18.43 -17.58
C ALA A 222 -35.46 -19.78 -17.22
#